data_0d8708c17f1d44ddcee7649e0698d8a9
#
_entry.id   0d8708c17f1d44ddcee7649e0698d8a9
#
_cell.length_a   1.000
_cell.length_b   1.000
_cell.length_c   1.000
_cell.angle_alpha   90.00
_cell.angle_beta   90.00
_cell.angle_gamma   90.00
#
_symmetry.space_group_name_H-M   'P 1'
#
loop_
_entity.id
_entity.type
_entity.pdbx_description
1 polymer ?
#
loop_
_entity_poly.entity_id
_entity_poly.type
_entity_poly.pdbx_seq_one_letter_code
_entity_poly.pdbx_strand_id
1 'polypeptide(L)'
;ELNPYGTLPTLVDRDLVLFSSRIIMEYLDERFPHPPLMPVYPVSRAKSRLLMLRIEQDWYPTLEIAEKGTEVEREEALKQLKEELLAVSVIFQQTPYFMSEEFGLVDCYVAPLLWKLRNMGVEFSGTGSKAIKGYMDRVFSRDSFLQSVGEAAPKNLMDDK
;
A
#
# COMPACT_ATOMS: atom_id res chain seq x y z
N GLU A 1 -15.92 -2.09 24.50
CA GLU A 1 -15.28 -2.30 23.19
C GLU A 1 -14.22 -1.23 22.98
N LEU A 2 -13.00 -1.63 22.57
CA LEU A 2 -11.89 -0.70 22.32
C LEU A 2 -12.10 0.13 21.04
N ASN A 3 -12.80 -0.44 20.07
CA ASN A 3 -13.12 0.22 18.81
C ASN A 3 -14.65 0.16 18.59
N PRO A 4 -15.34 1.30 18.60
CA PRO A 4 -16.82 1.33 18.50
C PRO A 4 -17.34 0.86 17.12
N TYR A 5 -16.48 0.83 16.10
CA TYR A 5 -16.85 0.37 14.74
C TYR A 5 -16.61 -1.14 14.54
N GLY A 6 -15.99 -1.84 15.50
CA GLY A 6 -15.68 -3.27 15.38
C GLY A 6 -14.74 -3.62 14.22
N THR A 7 -13.96 -2.65 13.71
CA THR A 7 -13.06 -2.82 12.55
C THR A 7 -11.62 -3.03 13.00
N LEU A 8 -10.81 -3.60 12.11
CA LEU A 8 -9.35 -3.70 12.28
C LEU A 8 -8.65 -2.70 11.34
N PRO A 9 -7.45 -2.23 11.72
CA PRO A 9 -6.73 -2.50 12.96
C PRO A 9 -7.19 -1.64 14.14
N THR A 10 -6.87 -2.09 15.36
CA THR A 10 -6.98 -1.30 16.59
C THR A 10 -5.63 -1.34 17.30
N LEU A 11 -5.07 -0.17 17.61
CA LEU A 11 -3.83 -0.01 18.36
C LEU A 11 -4.14 0.47 19.77
N VAL A 12 -3.50 -0.13 20.75
CA VAL A 12 -3.53 0.32 22.15
C VAL A 12 -2.12 0.66 22.59
N ASP A 13 -1.88 1.90 22.98
CA ASP A 13 -0.64 2.35 23.60
C ASP A 13 -0.97 3.04 24.93
N ARG A 14 -0.79 2.29 26.04
CA ARG A 14 -1.22 2.68 27.40
C ARG A 14 -2.73 2.96 27.44
N ASP A 15 -3.11 4.20 27.72
CA ASP A 15 -4.51 4.65 27.79
C ASP A 15 -5.05 5.13 26.44
N LEU A 16 -4.17 5.24 25.42
CA LEU A 16 -4.55 5.66 24.07
C LEU A 16 -5.07 4.46 23.28
N VAL A 17 -6.28 4.56 22.74
CA VAL A 17 -6.85 3.59 21.81
C VAL A 17 -7.06 4.28 20.46
N LEU A 18 -6.44 3.76 19.41
CA LEU A 18 -6.56 4.26 18.04
C LEU A 18 -7.15 3.18 17.14
N PHE A 19 -7.96 3.61 16.21
CA PHE A 19 -8.50 2.80 15.11
C PHE A 19 -8.39 3.61 13.80
N SER A 20 -8.54 2.97 12.64
CA SER A 20 -8.15 3.47 11.33
C SER A 20 -6.64 3.37 11.07
N SER A 21 -6.30 2.62 10.03
CA SER A 21 -4.90 2.42 9.61
C SER A 21 -4.16 3.73 9.40
N ARG A 22 -4.82 4.72 8.83
CA ARG A 22 -4.26 6.05 8.58
C ARG A 22 -3.82 6.75 9.86
N ILE A 23 -4.72 6.82 10.85
CA ILE A 23 -4.43 7.47 12.13
C ILE A 23 -3.32 6.73 12.86
N ILE A 24 -3.38 5.40 12.86
CA ILE A 24 -2.37 4.56 13.50
C ILE A 24 -0.99 4.76 12.85
N MET A 25 -0.92 4.77 11.52
CA MET A 25 0.36 4.97 10.82
C MET A 25 0.95 6.36 11.05
N GLU A 26 0.14 7.41 11.00
CA GLU A 26 0.60 8.78 11.31
C GLU A 26 1.06 8.89 12.78
N TYR A 27 0.33 8.29 13.72
CA TYR A 27 0.73 8.22 15.13
C TYR A 27 2.08 7.52 15.30
N LEU A 28 2.26 6.36 14.66
CA LEU A 28 3.52 5.60 14.75
C LEU A 28 4.70 6.37 14.14
N ASP A 29 4.49 7.08 13.02
CA ASP A 29 5.51 7.93 12.41
C ASP A 29 5.93 9.09 13.34
N GLU A 30 4.96 9.72 14.01
CA GLU A 30 5.23 10.78 14.98
C GLU A 30 5.85 10.26 16.29
N ARG A 31 5.48 9.05 16.69
CA ARG A 31 5.99 8.40 17.91
C ARG A 31 7.42 7.87 17.74
N PHE A 32 7.78 7.45 16.51
CA PHE A 32 9.06 6.86 16.14
C PHE A 32 9.65 7.55 14.91
N PRO A 33 10.03 8.83 14.99
CA PRO A 33 10.29 9.69 13.82
C PRO A 33 11.66 9.48 13.15
N HIS A 34 12.32 8.35 13.34
CA HIS A 34 13.66 8.11 12.80
C HIS A 34 13.79 6.72 12.14
N PRO A 35 13.86 6.65 10.81
CA PRO A 35 13.65 7.74 9.84
C PRO A 35 12.16 8.11 9.73
N PRO A 36 11.83 9.39 9.48
CA PRO A 36 10.45 9.81 9.29
C PRO A 36 9.91 9.27 7.96
N LEU A 37 8.65 8.82 7.97
CA LEU A 37 7.94 8.35 6.77
C LEU A 37 7.03 9.42 6.16
N MET A 38 6.77 10.50 6.90
CA MET A 38 6.09 11.69 6.40
C MET A 38 7.10 12.82 6.14
N PRO A 39 6.91 13.58 5.05
CA PRO A 39 7.75 14.75 4.78
C PRO A 39 7.71 15.77 5.91
N VAL A 40 8.81 16.48 6.11
CA VAL A 40 8.92 17.51 7.17
C VAL A 40 8.09 18.75 6.83
N TYR A 41 8.10 19.18 5.58
CA TYR A 41 7.46 20.43 5.17
C TYR A 41 5.93 20.31 5.07
N PRO A 42 5.16 21.29 5.60
CA PRO A 42 3.69 21.23 5.64
C PRO A 42 3.04 21.00 4.27
N VAL A 43 3.54 21.65 3.22
CA VAL A 43 3.01 21.48 1.86
C VAL A 43 3.19 20.04 1.36
N SER A 44 4.36 19.46 1.58
CA SER A 44 4.63 18.07 1.18
C SER A 44 3.83 17.08 2.01
N ARG A 45 3.67 17.32 3.33
CA ARG A 45 2.79 16.53 4.20
C ARG A 45 1.33 16.56 3.72
N ALA A 46 0.83 17.74 3.36
CA ALA A 46 -0.54 17.88 2.84
C ALA A 46 -0.72 17.11 1.53
N LYS A 47 0.26 17.17 0.62
CA LYS A 47 0.24 16.37 -0.63
C LYS A 47 0.25 14.88 -0.35
N SER A 48 1.08 14.40 0.57
CA SER A 48 1.11 12.98 0.97
C SER A 48 -0.23 12.53 1.54
N ARG A 49 -0.85 13.34 2.42
CA ARG A 49 -2.19 13.05 2.95
C ARG A 49 -3.26 12.99 1.87
N LEU A 50 -3.19 13.89 0.88
CA LEU A 50 -4.12 13.88 -0.24
C LEU A 50 -3.94 12.63 -1.11
N LEU A 51 -2.70 12.19 -1.35
CA LEU A 51 -2.42 10.94 -2.07
C LEU A 51 -2.95 9.72 -1.32
N MET A 52 -2.69 9.62 -0.01
CA MET A 52 -3.22 8.53 0.81
C MET A 52 -4.76 8.48 0.77
N LEU A 53 -5.42 9.65 0.89
CA LEU A 53 -6.88 9.75 0.78
C LEU A 53 -7.39 9.27 -0.57
N ARG A 54 -6.74 9.67 -1.67
CA ARG A 54 -7.13 9.22 -3.02
C ARG A 54 -6.96 7.72 -3.20
N ILE A 55 -5.86 7.15 -2.74
CA ILE A 55 -5.65 5.70 -2.79
C ILE A 55 -6.74 4.97 -2.01
N GLU A 56 -7.09 5.46 -0.80
CA GLU A 56 -8.17 4.91 0.01
C GLU A 56 -9.54 5.00 -0.68
N GLN A 57 -9.82 6.07 -1.41
CA GLN A 57 -11.11 6.29 -2.05
C GLN A 57 -11.22 5.66 -3.43
N ASP A 58 -10.14 5.66 -4.19
CA ASP A 58 -10.18 5.25 -5.61
C ASP A 58 -9.84 3.75 -5.76
N TRP A 59 -8.86 3.20 -5.03
CA TRP A 59 -8.37 1.84 -5.27
C TRP A 59 -8.81 0.80 -4.24
N TYR A 60 -8.88 1.17 -2.96
CA TYR A 60 -9.23 0.21 -1.92
C TYR A 60 -10.66 -0.33 -1.98
N PRO A 61 -11.70 0.46 -2.37
CA PRO A 61 -13.04 -0.08 -2.56
C PRO A 61 -13.10 -1.12 -3.68
N THR A 62 -12.40 -0.86 -4.79
CA THR A 62 -12.32 -1.83 -5.90
C THR A 62 -11.55 -3.08 -5.50
N LEU A 63 -10.47 -2.93 -4.69
CA LEU A 63 -9.77 -4.08 -4.12
C LEU A 63 -10.67 -4.90 -3.18
N GLU A 64 -11.51 -4.26 -2.38
CA GLU A 64 -12.47 -4.96 -1.51
C GLU A 64 -13.49 -5.77 -2.32
N ILE A 65 -13.97 -5.24 -3.45
CA ILE A 65 -14.82 -5.99 -4.38
C ILE A 65 -14.06 -7.20 -4.93
N ALA A 66 -12.78 -7.04 -5.30
CA ALA A 66 -11.94 -8.16 -5.75
C ALA A 66 -11.74 -9.24 -4.68
N GLU A 67 -11.75 -8.88 -3.39
CA GLU A 67 -11.57 -9.81 -2.27
C GLU A 67 -12.87 -10.54 -1.88
N LYS A 68 -14.00 -9.84 -1.92
CA LYS A 68 -15.27 -10.30 -1.30
C LYS A 68 -16.42 -10.49 -2.27
N GLY A 69 -16.30 -10.02 -3.50
CA GLY A 69 -17.33 -10.10 -4.52
C GLY A 69 -17.49 -11.50 -5.11
N THR A 70 -18.48 -11.66 -5.96
CA THR A 70 -18.67 -12.84 -6.80
C THR A 70 -17.49 -12.98 -7.78
N GLU A 71 -17.35 -14.14 -8.43
CA GLU A 71 -16.27 -14.37 -9.40
C GLU A 71 -16.28 -13.34 -10.54
N VAL A 72 -17.45 -12.98 -11.04
CA VAL A 72 -17.60 -11.97 -12.10
C VAL A 72 -17.16 -10.58 -11.61
N GLU A 73 -17.64 -10.16 -10.44
CA GLU A 73 -17.26 -8.87 -9.83
C GLU A 73 -15.76 -8.82 -9.54
N ARG A 74 -15.19 -9.94 -9.10
CA ARG A 74 -13.75 -10.07 -8.84
C ARG A 74 -12.94 -9.86 -10.12
N GLU A 75 -13.29 -10.56 -11.20
CA GLU A 75 -12.59 -10.43 -12.48
C GLU A 75 -12.64 -8.99 -13.02
N GLU A 76 -13.82 -8.36 -12.95
CA GLU A 76 -13.98 -6.96 -13.36
C GLU A 76 -13.17 -6.01 -12.50
N ALA A 77 -13.19 -6.16 -11.17
CA ALA A 77 -12.45 -5.33 -10.24
C ALA A 77 -10.92 -5.47 -10.44
N LEU A 78 -10.40 -6.68 -10.60
CA LEU A 78 -8.98 -6.92 -10.86
C LEU A 78 -8.55 -6.31 -12.21
N LYS A 79 -9.40 -6.42 -13.25
CA LYS A 79 -9.16 -5.80 -14.55
C LYS A 79 -9.11 -4.27 -14.42
N GLN A 80 -10.09 -3.68 -13.73
CA GLN A 80 -10.15 -2.23 -13.49
C GLN A 80 -8.91 -1.72 -12.77
N LEU A 81 -8.52 -2.34 -11.64
CA LEU A 81 -7.32 -1.95 -10.89
C LEU A 81 -6.05 -2.05 -11.72
N LYS A 82 -5.93 -3.12 -12.51
CA LYS A 82 -4.79 -3.28 -13.42
C LYS A 82 -4.72 -2.16 -14.45
N GLU A 83 -5.84 -1.81 -15.07
CA GLU A 83 -5.91 -0.74 -16.08
C GLU A 83 -5.60 0.63 -15.46
N GLU A 84 -6.17 0.95 -14.29
CA GLU A 84 -5.92 2.20 -13.57
C GLU A 84 -4.46 2.34 -13.15
N LEU A 85 -3.85 1.29 -12.61
CA LEU A 85 -2.43 1.29 -12.22
C LEU A 85 -1.51 1.44 -13.44
N LEU A 86 -1.82 0.80 -14.56
CA LEU A 86 -1.08 0.97 -15.80
C LEU A 86 -1.23 2.39 -16.36
N ALA A 87 -2.41 3.00 -16.26
CA ALA A 87 -2.65 4.36 -16.72
C ALA A 87 -1.80 5.40 -15.94
N VAL A 88 -1.54 5.14 -14.66
CA VAL A 88 -0.67 6.00 -13.82
C VAL A 88 0.78 5.50 -13.73
N SER A 89 1.17 4.55 -14.57
CA SER A 89 2.50 3.90 -14.50
C SER A 89 3.68 4.86 -14.65
N VAL A 90 3.46 6.04 -15.26
CA VAL A 90 4.46 7.10 -15.34
C VAL A 90 4.95 7.57 -13.98
N ILE A 91 4.07 7.52 -12.96
CA ILE A 91 4.41 7.88 -11.57
C ILE A 91 5.51 6.97 -11.02
N PHE A 92 5.42 5.67 -11.32
CA PHE A 92 6.41 4.67 -10.89
C PHE A 92 7.76 4.76 -11.63
N GLN A 93 7.84 5.58 -12.69
CA GLN A 93 9.09 5.81 -13.45
C GLN A 93 9.87 7.03 -12.97
N GLN A 94 9.16 8.02 -12.42
CA GLN A 94 9.75 9.33 -12.11
C GLN A 94 10.67 9.29 -10.89
N THR A 95 10.30 8.50 -9.89
CA THR A 95 11.00 8.41 -8.60
C THR A 95 11.09 6.96 -8.13
N PRO A 96 12.05 6.63 -7.25
CA PRO A 96 12.20 5.27 -6.71
C PRO A 96 10.99 4.77 -5.93
N TYR A 97 10.29 5.66 -5.22
CA TYR A 97 9.10 5.39 -4.44
C TYR A 97 7.91 6.19 -4.98
N PHE A 98 6.72 5.98 -4.46
CA PHE A 98 5.51 6.58 -5.00
C PHE A 98 5.52 8.11 -4.85
N MET A 99 5.84 8.80 -5.94
CA MET A 99 6.02 10.26 -6.01
C MET A 99 7.04 10.82 -5.01
N SER A 100 8.07 10.02 -4.66
CA SER A 100 9.08 10.38 -3.67
C SER A 100 10.43 9.73 -3.97
N GLU A 101 11.53 10.41 -3.60
CA GLU A 101 12.87 9.85 -3.63
C GLU A 101 13.11 8.86 -2.46
N GLU A 102 12.34 8.98 -1.39
CA GLU A 102 12.47 8.16 -0.19
C GLU A 102 11.18 7.40 0.09
N PHE A 103 11.30 6.22 0.70
CA PHE A 103 10.16 5.43 1.16
C PHE A 103 9.38 6.21 2.22
N GLY A 104 8.05 6.27 2.06
CA GLY A 104 7.17 7.03 2.92
C GLY A 104 5.85 6.36 3.25
N LEU A 105 4.99 7.04 4.01
CA LEU A 105 3.67 6.52 4.38
C LEU A 105 2.79 6.24 3.16
N VAL A 106 2.96 6.97 2.05
CA VAL A 106 2.22 6.70 0.81
C VAL A 106 2.54 5.31 0.27
N ASP A 107 3.80 4.88 0.36
CA ASP A 107 4.20 3.53 -0.04
C ASP A 107 3.59 2.45 0.86
N CYS A 108 3.33 2.77 2.14
CA CYS A 108 2.61 1.87 3.05
C CYS A 108 1.14 1.64 2.64
N TYR A 109 0.58 2.48 1.77
CA TYR A 109 -0.73 2.26 1.14
C TYR A 109 -0.62 1.52 -0.20
N VAL A 110 0.36 1.88 -1.02
CA VAL A 110 0.52 1.31 -2.36
C VAL A 110 1.05 -0.13 -2.31
N ALA A 111 2.02 -0.40 -1.44
CA ALA A 111 2.66 -1.71 -1.36
C ALA A 111 1.69 -2.86 -0.99
N PRO A 112 0.84 -2.74 0.05
CA PRO A 112 -0.11 -3.80 0.37
C PRO A 112 -1.15 -4.05 -0.74
N LEU A 113 -1.57 -2.99 -1.43
CA LEU A 113 -2.48 -3.11 -2.58
C LEU A 113 -1.84 -3.93 -3.69
N LEU A 114 -0.62 -3.58 -4.11
CA LEU A 114 0.11 -4.32 -5.16
C LEU A 114 0.44 -5.75 -4.73
N TRP A 115 0.75 -5.97 -3.45
CA TRP A 115 0.98 -7.30 -2.90
C TRP A 115 -0.27 -8.18 -2.97
N LYS A 116 -1.43 -7.65 -2.60
CA LYS A 116 -2.70 -8.36 -2.73
C LYS A 116 -3.03 -8.69 -4.19
N LEU A 117 -2.86 -7.72 -5.11
CA LEU A 117 -3.08 -7.96 -6.54
C LEU A 117 -2.18 -9.07 -7.07
N ARG A 118 -0.89 -9.06 -6.71
CA ARG A 118 0.05 -10.13 -7.07
C ARG A 118 -0.43 -11.49 -6.55
N ASN A 119 -0.84 -11.57 -5.29
CA ASN A 119 -1.32 -12.82 -4.69
C ASN A 119 -2.65 -13.32 -5.31
N MET A 120 -3.43 -12.42 -5.89
CA MET A 120 -4.63 -12.74 -6.67
C MET A 120 -4.33 -13.12 -8.12
N GLY A 121 -3.06 -13.21 -8.52
CA GLY A 121 -2.63 -13.61 -9.85
C GLY A 121 -2.63 -12.49 -10.89
N VAL A 122 -2.69 -11.21 -10.46
CA VAL A 122 -2.60 -10.08 -11.41
C VAL A 122 -1.17 -9.93 -11.91
N GLU A 123 -1.00 -10.11 -13.20
CA GLU A 123 0.25 -9.85 -13.90
C GLU A 123 0.16 -8.57 -14.71
N PHE A 124 1.08 -7.64 -14.45
CA PHE A 124 1.23 -6.42 -15.25
C PHE A 124 1.99 -6.74 -16.54
N SER A 125 1.43 -6.36 -17.69
CA SER A 125 2.00 -6.57 -19.02
C SER A 125 1.76 -5.35 -19.90
N GLY A 126 2.58 -5.20 -20.94
CA GLY A 126 2.49 -4.06 -21.88
C GLY A 126 3.18 -2.80 -21.36
N THR A 127 2.79 -1.67 -21.96
CA THR A 127 3.37 -0.35 -21.64
C THR A 127 3.20 0.01 -20.17
N GLY A 128 4.26 0.46 -19.52
CA GLY A 128 4.25 0.85 -18.10
C GLY A 128 4.46 -0.30 -17.11
N SER A 129 4.27 -1.55 -17.52
CA SER A 129 4.39 -2.71 -16.61
C SER A 129 5.77 -2.83 -15.97
N LYS A 130 6.84 -2.50 -16.70
CA LYS A 130 8.23 -2.53 -16.20
C LYS A 130 8.43 -1.59 -15.02
N ALA A 131 7.80 -0.42 -15.05
CA ALA A 131 7.89 0.55 -13.97
C ALA A 131 7.20 0.06 -12.70
N ILE A 132 5.99 -0.47 -12.84
CA ILE A 132 5.24 -1.04 -11.71
C ILE A 132 6.00 -2.23 -11.10
N LYS A 133 6.50 -3.15 -11.94
CA LYS A 133 7.30 -4.30 -11.49
C LYS A 133 8.57 -3.86 -10.76
N GLY A 134 9.31 -2.89 -11.32
CA GLY A 134 10.51 -2.37 -10.66
C GLY A 134 10.23 -1.70 -9.32
N TYR A 135 9.09 -1.02 -9.17
CA TYR A 135 8.64 -0.50 -7.89
C TYR A 135 8.29 -1.64 -6.92
N MET A 136 7.51 -2.64 -7.37
CA MET A 136 7.16 -3.81 -6.57
C MET A 136 8.41 -4.53 -6.05
N ASP A 137 9.39 -4.80 -6.92
CA ASP A 137 10.64 -5.46 -6.54
C ASP A 137 11.38 -4.66 -5.46
N ARG A 138 11.45 -3.33 -5.61
CA ARG A 138 12.11 -2.44 -4.65
C ARG A 138 11.41 -2.41 -3.29
N VAL A 139 10.09 -2.31 -3.28
CA VAL A 139 9.33 -2.22 -2.02
C VAL A 139 9.25 -3.58 -1.33
N PHE A 140 8.99 -4.65 -2.08
CA PHE A 140 8.84 -6.00 -1.51
C PHE A 140 10.16 -6.61 -1.02
N SER A 141 11.31 -6.15 -1.52
CA SER A 141 12.63 -6.57 -1.04
C SER A 141 13.08 -5.86 0.24
N ARG A 142 12.33 -4.87 0.74
CA ARG A 142 12.67 -4.20 2.01
C ARG A 142 12.52 -5.15 3.19
N ASP A 143 13.48 -5.17 4.09
CA ASP A 143 13.44 -6.02 5.28
C ASP A 143 12.17 -5.81 6.11
N SER A 144 11.73 -4.55 6.28
CA SER A 144 10.50 -4.23 6.99
C SER A 144 9.25 -4.80 6.31
N PHE A 145 9.22 -4.83 4.97
CA PHE A 145 8.13 -5.44 4.23
C PHE A 145 8.12 -6.96 4.38
N LEU A 146 9.26 -7.60 4.19
CA LEU A 146 9.42 -9.06 4.35
C LEU A 146 9.03 -9.52 5.76
N GLN A 147 9.42 -8.77 6.78
CA GLN A 147 9.02 -9.06 8.16
C GLN A 147 7.51 -8.89 8.37
N SER A 148 6.87 -7.90 7.73
CA SER A 148 5.44 -7.64 7.90
C SER A 148 4.55 -8.71 7.26
N VAL A 149 4.99 -9.33 6.16
CA VAL A 149 4.21 -10.39 5.49
C VAL A 149 4.49 -11.79 6.08
N GLY A 150 5.57 -11.97 6.84
CA GLY A 150 5.87 -13.15 7.64
C GLY A 150 5.61 -14.48 6.92
N GLU A 151 4.99 -15.45 7.63
CA GLU A 151 4.63 -16.78 7.11
C GLU A 151 3.59 -16.75 5.98
N ALA A 152 2.92 -15.62 5.77
CA ALA A 152 1.97 -15.41 4.67
C ALA A 152 2.66 -15.09 3.33
N ALA A 153 3.98 -14.91 3.32
CA ALA A 153 4.73 -14.68 2.09
C ALA A 153 4.71 -15.95 1.21
N PRO A 154 4.41 -15.84 -0.10
CA PRO A 154 4.54 -16.98 -1.00
C PRO A 154 5.98 -17.52 -0.97
N LYS A 155 6.15 -18.84 -0.93
CA LYS A 155 7.47 -19.51 -0.88
C LYS A 155 8.44 -19.07 -1.98
N ASN A 156 7.92 -18.57 -3.09
CA ASN A 156 8.69 -18.15 -4.28
C ASN A 156 9.46 -16.82 -4.09
N LEU A 157 9.26 -16.08 -3.01
CA LEU A 157 10.00 -14.83 -2.72
C LEU A 157 11.24 -15.05 -1.86
N MET A 158 11.34 -16.20 -1.19
CA MET A 158 12.49 -16.54 -0.33
C MET A 158 13.53 -17.42 -1.03
N ASP A 159 13.15 -18.04 -2.17
CA ASP A 159 14.01 -19.01 -2.87
C ASP A 159 14.86 -18.39 -4.00
N ASP A 160 14.70 -17.11 -4.33
CA ASP A 160 15.47 -16.40 -5.37
C ASP A 160 16.63 -15.57 -4.77
N LYS A 161 17.36 -16.10 -3.80
CA LYS A 161 18.65 -15.55 -3.34
C LYS A 161 19.77 -16.54 -3.52
#